data_029fc5873d5ffe423aa72461e5521f1b
#
_entry.id   029fc5873d5ffe423aa72461e5521f1b
#
_cell.length_a   1.000
_cell.length_b   1.000
_cell.length_c   1.000
_cell.angle_alpha   90.00
_cell.angle_beta   90.00
_cell.angle_gamma   90.00
#
_symmetry.space_group_name_H-M   'P 1'
#
loop_
_entity.id
_entity.type
_entity.pdbx_description
1 polymer ?
#
loop_
_entity_poly.entity_id
_entity_poly.type
_entity_poly.pdbx_seq_one_letter_code
_entity_poly.pdbx_strand_id
1 'polypeptide(L)'
;MQNTNQEAYVHLSADETILTFYYDTLRAERDGTTWGIDDTKIEDKGEFCAWTGTIESPNTSVLSAVFDASFRDFRPTTTADWFLLLQSLKSIEGLEHLNTSQVKNMNNMFGGCSSLVTINLENFDTSNARALSHMFIDCKSLTSLDVSSFDTSKVWDINFMFYGCESLTSLDLSSFDTSKACDLRGMFMGCSALTTLDLSSFNTSEVTNASCMFFGCSSLTTLDLSSFNTSKMMDVGGMFNGCSSLTSLDLSSFDTLMMYEMFEMFIGCSSLTTLDLSNFDTSLVDDMYQMFCGCNSLTTIYCNSTWNCEMSYSMFAGCTSLRGAVPYDESKTDASMANPETGYFSRK
;
A
#
# COMPACT_ATOMS: atom_id res chain seq x y z
N MET A 1 25.64 26.59 -37.11
CA MET A 1 24.43 25.94 -36.67
C MET A 1 24.83 25.23 -35.38
N GLN A 2 24.47 25.76 -34.22
CA GLN A 2 24.64 25.04 -32.98
C GLN A 2 23.79 23.77 -33.07
N ASN A 3 24.42 22.65 -32.77
CA ASN A 3 23.74 21.37 -32.75
C ASN A 3 22.83 21.38 -31.50
N THR A 4 21.54 21.64 -31.67
CA THR A 4 20.58 21.88 -30.61
C THR A 4 19.92 20.58 -30.14
N ASN A 5 20.64 19.48 -30.13
CA ASN A 5 20.11 18.23 -29.57
C ASN A 5 20.34 18.22 -28.05
N GLN A 6 19.49 18.92 -27.32
CA GLN A 6 19.34 18.68 -25.89
C GLN A 6 18.88 17.22 -25.70
N GLU A 7 19.46 16.54 -24.74
CA GLU A 7 19.05 15.21 -24.32
C GLU A 7 18.83 15.18 -22.80
N ALA A 8 17.88 14.37 -22.36
CA ALA A 8 17.67 14.08 -20.95
C ALA A 8 18.56 12.92 -20.52
N TYR A 9 19.32 13.09 -19.46
CA TYR A 9 20.23 12.08 -18.94
C TYR A 9 20.46 12.20 -17.45
N VAL A 10 20.97 11.12 -16.86
CA VAL A 10 21.37 11.03 -15.46
C VAL A 10 22.89 10.91 -15.39
N HIS A 11 23.51 11.66 -14.49
CA HIS A 11 24.94 11.63 -14.21
C HIS A 11 25.18 11.18 -12.77
N LEU A 12 26.09 10.24 -12.59
CA LEU A 12 26.57 9.80 -11.29
C LEU A 12 27.91 10.48 -10.98
N SER A 13 27.99 11.13 -9.83
CA SER A 13 29.23 11.75 -9.34
C SER A 13 30.38 10.74 -9.24
N ALA A 14 31.63 11.22 -9.30
CA ALA A 14 32.82 10.38 -9.30
C ALA A 14 32.98 9.53 -8.02
N ASP A 15 32.39 9.97 -6.90
CA ASP A 15 32.34 9.22 -5.63
C ASP A 15 31.10 8.33 -5.50
N GLU A 16 30.29 8.25 -6.55
CA GLU A 16 29.07 7.43 -6.68
C GLU A 16 27.96 7.79 -5.67
N THR A 17 27.97 8.99 -5.09
CA THR A 17 27.03 9.35 -4.04
C THR A 17 25.88 10.26 -4.49
N ILE A 18 26.03 10.93 -5.65
CA ILE A 18 25.04 11.89 -6.15
C ILE A 18 24.60 11.53 -7.56
N LEU A 19 23.28 11.41 -7.76
CA LEU A 19 22.65 11.37 -9.08
C LEU A 19 22.19 12.77 -9.47
N THR A 20 22.57 13.26 -10.66
CA THR A 20 22.08 14.55 -11.16
C THR A 20 21.38 14.34 -12.50
N PHE A 21 20.16 14.88 -12.59
CA PHE A 21 19.32 14.82 -13.79
C PHE A 21 19.49 16.11 -14.59
N TYR A 22 19.87 15.99 -15.84
CA TYR A 22 20.11 17.10 -16.77
C TYR A 22 19.27 17.00 -18.04
N TYR A 23 18.97 18.17 -18.63
CA TYR A 23 18.41 18.26 -19.99
C TYR A 23 19.18 19.33 -20.76
N ASP A 24 20.33 18.97 -21.30
CA ASP A 24 21.24 19.90 -21.99
C ASP A 24 22.00 19.19 -23.13
N THR A 25 23.05 19.83 -23.64
CA THR A 25 23.92 19.33 -24.73
C THR A 25 25.29 18.89 -24.21
N LEU A 26 25.49 18.82 -22.87
CA LEU A 26 26.80 18.69 -22.24
C LEU A 26 27.11 17.29 -21.74
N ARG A 27 26.29 16.27 -22.05
CA ARG A 27 26.47 14.91 -21.56
C ARG A 27 27.87 14.36 -21.82
N ALA A 28 28.42 14.59 -23.04
CA ALA A 28 29.75 14.11 -23.39
C ALA A 28 30.92 14.85 -22.70
N GLU A 29 30.63 15.98 -22.06
CA GLU A 29 31.60 16.79 -21.30
C GLU A 29 31.61 16.48 -19.80
N ARG A 30 30.67 15.63 -19.33
CA ARG A 30 30.56 15.24 -17.93
C ARG A 30 31.60 14.17 -17.59
N ASP A 31 32.36 14.39 -16.53
CA ASP A 31 33.24 13.35 -15.97
C ASP A 31 32.39 12.33 -15.21
N GLY A 32 32.74 11.03 -15.31
CA GLY A 32 32.05 9.95 -14.61
C GLY A 32 31.05 9.20 -15.47
N THR A 33 30.08 8.54 -14.81
CA THR A 33 29.09 7.69 -15.50
C THR A 33 27.84 8.49 -15.83
N THR A 34 27.37 8.36 -17.06
CA THR A 34 26.10 8.96 -17.49
C THR A 34 25.24 7.92 -18.21
N TRP A 35 23.94 8.01 -17.98
CA TRP A 35 22.91 7.22 -18.68
C TRP A 35 21.90 8.14 -19.34
N GLY A 36 21.41 7.79 -20.54
CA GLY A 36 20.22 8.43 -21.09
C GLY A 36 19.01 8.18 -20.20
N ILE A 37 18.01 9.07 -20.25
CA ILE A 37 16.85 8.96 -19.35
C ILE A 37 16.03 7.67 -19.59
N ASP A 38 16.13 7.11 -20.78
CA ASP A 38 15.46 5.87 -21.18
C ASP A 38 16.39 4.64 -21.13
N ASP A 39 17.65 4.81 -20.64
CA ASP A 39 18.58 3.70 -20.53
C ASP A 39 18.15 2.76 -19.41
N THR A 40 18.04 1.48 -19.72
CA THR A 40 17.63 0.42 -18.79
C THR A 40 18.71 -0.65 -18.68
N LYS A 41 18.63 -1.42 -17.60
CA LYS A 41 19.38 -2.67 -17.41
C LYS A 41 18.41 -3.81 -17.21
N ILE A 42 18.71 -4.95 -17.81
CA ILE A 42 17.90 -6.17 -17.71
C ILE A 42 18.58 -7.11 -16.74
N GLU A 43 17.83 -7.55 -15.74
CA GLU A 43 18.25 -8.58 -14.78
C GLU A 43 17.15 -9.64 -14.65
N ASP A 44 17.43 -10.77 -13.98
CA ASP A 44 16.58 -11.97 -13.96
C ASP A 44 15.10 -11.73 -13.59
N LYS A 45 14.79 -10.63 -12.89
CA LYS A 45 13.45 -10.31 -12.41
C LYS A 45 12.79 -9.10 -13.07
N GLY A 46 13.42 -8.51 -14.08
CA GLY A 46 12.80 -7.38 -14.78
C GLY A 46 13.79 -6.43 -15.44
N GLU A 47 13.21 -5.37 -15.95
CA GLU A 47 13.90 -4.24 -16.55
C GLU A 47 13.86 -3.07 -15.57
N PHE A 48 15.01 -2.45 -15.30
CA PHE A 48 15.20 -1.38 -14.32
C PHE A 48 15.88 -0.19 -14.98
N CYS A 49 15.67 1.02 -14.48
CA CYS A 49 16.47 2.18 -14.90
C CYS A 49 17.96 1.89 -14.62
N ALA A 50 18.83 2.27 -15.55
CA ALA A 50 20.24 1.88 -15.52
C ALA A 50 21.00 2.33 -14.26
N TRP A 51 20.54 3.40 -13.61
CA TRP A 51 21.15 4.02 -12.42
C TRP A 51 20.57 3.55 -11.08
N THR A 52 19.47 2.78 -11.08
CA THR A 52 18.80 2.36 -9.84
C THR A 52 19.38 1.09 -9.24
N GLY A 53 18.88 0.69 -8.07
CA GLY A 53 19.09 -0.66 -7.53
C GLY A 53 18.23 -1.70 -8.23
N THR A 54 18.43 -2.96 -7.86
CA THR A 54 17.58 -4.09 -8.20
C THR A 54 17.19 -4.85 -6.94
N ILE A 55 16.25 -5.77 -7.03
CA ILE A 55 15.82 -6.56 -5.85
C ILE A 55 17.01 -7.36 -5.25
N GLU A 56 17.88 -7.89 -6.10
CA GLU A 56 19.04 -8.70 -5.68
C GLU A 56 20.26 -7.84 -5.32
N SER A 57 20.34 -6.62 -5.88
CA SER A 57 21.46 -5.69 -5.66
C SER A 57 20.92 -4.25 -5.49
N PRO A 58 20.34 -3.93 -4.31
CA PRO A 58 19.92 -2.55 -4.03
C PRO A 58 21.09 -1.58 -4.11
N ASN A 59 20.84 -0.37 -4.62
CA ASN A 59 21.86 0.67 -4.64
C ASN A 59 21.96 1.30 -3.24
N THR A 60 23.11 1.13 -2.61
CA THR A 60 23.41 1.67 -1.27
C THR A 60 24.45 2.78 -1.30
N SER A 61 24.97 3.17 -2.48
CA SER A 61 25.98 4.21 -2.64
C SER A 61 25.36 5.60 -2.77
N VAL A 62 24.26 5.72 -3.52
CA VAL A 62 23.59 7.00 -3.80
C VAL A 62 22.95 7.56 -2.54
N LEU A 63 23.39 8.75 -2.13
CA LEU A 63 22.91 9.44 -0.93
C LEU A 63 21.95 10.58 -1.24
N SER A 64 22.11 11.22 -2.41
CA SER A 64 21.25 12.31 -2.85
C SER A 64 21.00 12.28 -4.36
N ALA A 65 19.90 12.90 -4.75
CA ALA A 65 19.58 13.15 -6.16
C ALA A 65 19.30 14.65 -6.36
N VAL A 66 19.64 15.17 -7.53
CA VAL A 66 19.47 16.58 -7.87
C VAL A 66 18.86 16.72 -9.27
N PHE A 67 17.79 17.48 -9.39
CA PHE A 67 17.30 17.93 -10.69
C PHE A 67 17.93 19.29 -10.99
N ASP A 68 18.84 19.34 -11.98
CA ASP A 68 19.43 20.59 -12.43
C ASP A 68 18.35 21.50 -13.07
N ALA A 69 18.57 22.81 -13.02
CA ALA A 69 17.62 23.77 -13.57
C ALA A 69 17.35 23.59 -15.08
N SER A 70 18.28 22.96 -15.82
CA SER A 70 18.08 22.60 -17.24
C SER A 70 16.95 21.59 -17.43
N PHE A 71 16.67 20.74 -16.42
CA PHE A 71 15.64 19.70 -16.51
C PHE A 71 14.20 20.27 -16.59
N ARG A 72 14.02 21.55 -16.26
CA ARG A 72 12.71 22.24 -16.29
C ARG A 72 11.99 22.16 -17.64
N ASP A 73 12.74 22.06 -18.73
CA ASP A 73 12.18 22.04 -20.08
C ASP A 73 11.91 20.63 -20.59
N PHE A 74 12.35 19.60 -19.89
CA PHE A 74 12.04 18.21 -20.21
C PHE A 74 10.62 17.83 -19.76
N ARG A 75 9.95 16.98 -20.52
CA ARG A 75 8.59 16.51 -20.26
C ARG A 75 8.55 14.98 -20.35
N PRO A 76 8.89 14.29 -19.27
CA PRO A 76 8.82 12.83 -19.25
C PRO A 76 7.38 12.36 -19.41
N THR A 77 7.19 11.20 -20.03
CA THR A 77 5.91 10.51 -20.10
C THR A 77 5.76 9.42 -19.06
N THR A 78 6.89 9.03 -18.44
CA THR A 78 6.99 8.10 -17.32
C THR A 78 8.09 8.55 -16.37
N THR A 79 7.90 8.30 -15.09
CA THR A 79 8.91 8.39 -14.04
C THR A 79 8.97 7.08 -13.24
N ALA A 80 8.38 6.01 -13.82
CA ALA A 80 8.40 4.70 -13.18
C ALA A 80 9.84 4.27 -12.88
N ASP A 81 10.04 3.73 -11.69
CA ASP A 81 11.30 3.17 -11.20
C ASP A 81 12.48 4.15 -11.07
N TRP A 82 12.30 5.48 -11.24
CA TRP A 82 13.42 6.43 -11.31
C TRP A 82 14.32 6.44 -10.07
N PHE A 83 13.79 6.13 -8.89
CA PHE A 83 14.54 6.04 -7.63
C PHE A 83 14.42 4.66 -6.98
N LEU A 84 13.94 3.66 -7.74
CA LEU A 84 13.68 2.33 -7.22
C LEU A 84 14.92 1.75 -6.54
N LEU A 85 14.75 1.30 -5.28
CA LEU A 85 15.78 0.62 -4.49
C LEU A 85 17.08 1.42 -4.29
N LEU A 86 17.01 2.76 -4.32
CA LEU A 86 18.07 3.62 -3.83
C LEU A 86 17.98 3.70 -2.29
N GLN A 87 18.40 2.63 -1.63
CA GLN A 87 18.14 2.43 -0.19
C GLN A 87 18.79 3.47 0.71
N SER A 88 19.92 4.05 0.29
CA SER A 88 20.64 5.08 1.06
C SER A 88 20.25 6.50 0.69
N LEU A 89 19.33 6.72 -0.23
CA LEU A 89 18.87 8.03 -0.67
C LEU A 89 18.23 8.79 0.50
N LYS A 90 18.77 9.97 0.84
CA LYS A 90 18.33 10.81 1.97
C LYS A 90 17.62 12.07 1.53
N SER A 91 17.94 12.60 0.36
CA SER A 91 17.37 13.85 -0.16
C SER A 91 17.26 13.84 -1.67
N ILE A 92 16.25 14.54 -2.17
CA ILE A 92 16.08 14.86 -3.58
C ILE A 92 15.91 16.38 -3.67
N GLU A 93 16.82 17.04 -4.36
CA GLU A 93 16.83 18.49 -4.52
C GLU A 93 16.37 18.88 -5.93
N GLY A 94 15.79 20.07 -6.08
CA GLY A 94 15.38 20.58 -7.38
C GLY A 94 14.17 19.88 -7.99
N LEU A 95 13.33 19.16 -7.19
CA LEU A 95 12.11 18.52 -7.68
C LEU A 95 11.15 19.49 -8.38
N GLU A 96 11.22 20.79 -8.08
CA GLU A 96 10.49 21.84 -8.79
C GLU A 96 10.90 22.00 -10.27
N HIS A 97 12.02 21.40 -10.67
CA HIS A 97 12.47 21.34 -12.06
C HIS A 97 11.95 20.11 -12.81
N LEU A 98 11.38 19.11 -12.10
CA LEU A 98 10.75 17.96 -12.70
C LEU A 98 9.30 18.30 -13.10
N ASN A 99 9.02 18.39 -14.38
CA ASN A 99 7.67 18.61 -14.85
C ASN A 99 6.93 17.30 -15.11
N THR A 100 6.00 16.97 -14.23
CA THR A 100 5.25 15.69 -14.28
C THR A 100 3.94 15.77 -15.07
N SER A 101 3.60 16.92 -15.67
CA SER A 101 2.30 17.16 -16.33
C SER A 101 1.97 16.20 -17.49
N GLN A 102 2.96 15.50 -18.06
CA GLN A 102 2.75 14.51 -19.13
C GLN A 102 2.92 13.07 -18.64
N VAL A 103 3.27 12.89 -17.36
CA VAL A 103 3.55 11.55 -16.80
C VAL A 103 2.25 10.78 -16.64
N LYS A 104 2.25 9.54 -17.14
CA LYS A 104 1.13 8.61 -17.04
C LYS A 104 1.41 7.46 -16.09
N ASN A 105 2.67 7.11 -15.89
CA ASN A 105 3.11 6.01 -15.04
C ASN A 105 4.18 6.50 -14.07
N MET A 106 3.88 6.41 -12.77
CA MET A 106 4.79 6.73 -11.65
C MET A 106 5.00 5.51 -10.75
N ASN A 107 4.71 4.29 -11.25
CA ASN A 107 4.87 3.07 -10.47
C ASN A 107 6.29 2.97 -9.91
N ASN A 108 6.41 2.55 -8.65
CA ASN A 108 7.67 2.36 -7.93
C ASN A 108 8.59 3.61 -7.91
N MET A 109 8.13 4.82 -8.25
CA MET A 109 9.03 5.96 -8.46
C MET A 109 10.01 6.16 -7.30
N PHE A 110 9.57 5.99 -6.07
CA PHE A 110 10.40 6.08 -4.86
C PHE A 110 10.50 4.74 -4.11
N GLY A 111 10.12 3.64 -4.75
CA GLY A 111 10.07 2.33 -4.13
C GLY A 111 11.42 1.91 -3.55
N GLY A 112 11.44 1.48 -2.27
CA GLY A 112 12.64 1.05 -1.59
C GLY A 112 13.62 2.15 -1.21
N CYS A 113 13.24 3.44 -1.28
CA CYS A 113 14.03 4.55 -0.74
C CYS A 113 13.96 4.56 0.80
N SER A 114 14.47 3.52 1.43
CA SER A 114 14.26 3.23 2.85
C SER A 114 14.91 4.24 3.81
N SER A 115 15.88 5.04 3.35
CA SER A 115 16.51 6.09 4.14
C SER A 115 15.90 7.49 3.92
N LEU A 116 14.94 7.64 3.02
CA LEU A 116 14.29 8.91 2.72
C LEU A 116 13.33 9.29 3.86
N VAL A 117 13.58 10.42 4.53
CA VAL A 117 12.81 10.85 5.71
C VAL A 117 11.65 11.77 5.33
N THR A 118 11.88 12.65 4.37
CA THR A 118 10.87 13.59 3.85
C THR A 118 11.11 13.82 2.37
N ILE A 119 10.05 14.21 1.66
CA ILE A 119 10.10 14.58 0.25
C ILE A 119 9.10 15.70 -0.01
N ASN A 120 9.48 16.71 -0.81
CA ASN A 120 8.57 17.77 -1.24
C ASN A 120 7.97 17.43 -2.61
N LEU A 121 6.66 17.23 -2.67
CA LEU A 121 5.90 16.89 -3.88
C LEU A 121 4.91 17.98 -4.28
N GLU A 122 4.99 19.19 -3.73
CA GLU A 122 4.02 20.27 -3.97
C GLU A 122 3.87 20.65 -5.45
N ASN A 123 4.90 20.42 -6.26
CA ASN A 123 4.90 20.72 -7.69
C ASN A 123 4.55 19.51 -8.59
N PHE A 124 4.18 18.37 -7.98
CA PHE A 124 3.78 17.20 -8.76
C PHE A 124 2.39 17.39 -9.35
N ASP A 125 2.32 17.40 -10.66
CA ASP A 125 1.07 17.33 -11.43
C ASP A 125 0.79 15.87 -11.78
N THR A 126 -0.17 15.25 -11.09
CA THR A 126 -0.60 13.87 -11.34
C THR A 126 -1.87 13.78 -12.18
N SER A 127 -2.39 14.91 -12.70
CA SER A 127 -3.66 14.99 -13.43
C SER A 127 -3.74 14.11 -14.68
N ASN A 128 -2.60 13.64 -15.21
CA ASN A 128 -2.52 12.68 -16.29
C ASN A 128 -2.05 11.29 -15.87
N ALA A 129 -1.74 11.11 -14.58
CA ALA A 129 -1.34 9.80 -14.05
C ALA A 129 -2.47 8.78 -14.14
N ARG A 130 -2.10 7.54 -14.42
CA ARG A 130 -2.99 6.38 -14.49
C ARG A 130 -2.54 5.25 -13.56
N ALA A 131 -1.25 5.24 -13.23
CA ALA A 131 -0.63 4.23 -12.39
C ALA A 131 0.32 4.89 -11.38
N LEU A 132 0.06 4.63 -10.10
CA LEU A 132 0.81 5.07 -8.92
C LEU A 132 1.14 3.88 -8.00
N SER A 133 1.00 2.65 -8.53
CA SER A 133 1.23 1.43 -7.78
C SER A 133 2.66 1.39 -7.22
N HIS A 134 2.80 0.99 -5.95
CA HIS A 134 4.10 0.86 -5.28
C HIS A 134 4.92 2.16 -5.20
N MET A 135 4.30 3.35 -5.43
CA MET A 135 5.06 4.61 -5.57
C MET A 135 5.98 4.90 -4.38
N PHE A 136 5.57 4.55 -3.17
CA PHE A 136 6.32 4.73 -1.92
C PHE A 136 6.54 3.41 -1.17
N ILE A 137 6.47 2.27 -1.89
CA ILE A 137 6.70 0.96 -1.26
C ILE A 137 8.04 0.95 -0.51
N ASP A 138 8.07 0.44 0.73
CA ASP A 138 9.27 0.34 1.57
C ASP A 138 10.04 1.66 1.80
N CYS A 139 9.37 2.81 1.75
CA CYS A 139 9.90 4.08 2.23
C CYS A 139 9.85 4.11 3.77
N LYS A 140 10.61 3.21 4.40
CA LYS A 140 10.52 2.88 5.84
C LYS A 140 10.77 4.03 6.79
N SER A 141 11.65 4.98 6.40
CA SER A 141 12.01 6.13 7.22
C SER A 141 11.15 7.37 6.99
N LEU A 142 10.20 7.30 6.03
CA LEU A 142 9.34 8.44 5.68
C LEU A 142 8.40 8.76 6.85
N THR A 143 8.59 9.92 7.49
CA THR A 143 7.82 10.32 8.69
C THR A 143 6.61 11.18 8.38
N SER A 144 6.65 11.89 7.26
CA SER A 144 5.56 12.73 6.76
C SER A 144 5.57 12.74 5.24
N LEU A 145 4.39 12.82 4.64
CA LEU A 145 4.22 12.87 3.21
C LEU A 145 3.01 13.75 2.88
N ASP A 146 3.25 14.82 2.12
CA ASP A 146 2.18 15.67 1.59
C ASP A 146 1.84 15.24 0.17
N VAL A 147 0.64 14.72 -0.01
CA VAL A 147 0.06 14.31 -1.29
C VAL A 147 -1.19 15.12 -1.65
N SER A 148 -1.38 16.28 -1.00
CA SER A 148 -2.55 17.15 -1.21
C SER A 148 -2.65 17.70 -2.64
N SER A 149 -1.52 17.77 -3.37
CA SER A 149 -1.46 18.15 -4.79
C SER A 149 -1.89 17.04 -5.75
N PHE A 150 -2.05 15.78 -5.26
CA PHE A 150 -2.32 14.64 -6.14
C PHE A 150 -3.76 14.64 -6.64
N ASP A 151 -3.92 14.70 -7.96
CA ASP A 151 -5.17 14.37 -8.67
C ASP A 151 -5.13 12.89 -9.08
N THR A 152 -5.94 12.07 -8.41
CA THR A 152 -6.01 10.63 -8.68
C THR A 152 -7.23 10.23 -9.51
N SER A 153 -8.00 11.21 -10.03
CA SER A 153 -9.27 10.97 -10.74
C SER A 153 -9.17 10.10 -12.00
N LYS A 154 -7.97 9.91 -12.54
CA LYS A 154 -7.69 9.03 -13.68
C LYS A 154 -6.91 7.77 -13.32
N VAL A 155 -6.54 7.62 -12.05
CA VAL A 155 -5.71 6.52 -11.56
C VAL A 155 -6.57 5.28 -11.36
N TRP A 156 -6.19 4.19 -12.02
CA TRP A 156 -6.84 2.89 -11.87
C TRP A 156 -5.94 1.86 -11.14
N ASP A 157 -4.63 2.09 -11.13
CA ASP A 157 -3.63 1.23 -10.48
C ASP A 157 -2.95 2.00 -9.35
N ILE A 158 -3.31 1.67 -8.12
CA ILE A 158 -2.87 2.37 -6.90
C ILE A 158 -2.51 1.36 -5.77
N ASN A 159 -2.44 0.07 -6.11
CA ASN A 159 -2.15 -0.96 -5.13
C ASN A 159 -0.74 -0.78 -4.51
N PHE A 160 -0.57 -1.20 -3.26
CA PHE A 160 0.68 -1.14 -2.51
C PHE A 160 1.34 0.25 -2.44
N MET A 161 0.60 1.35 -2.72
CA MET A 161 1.19 2.68 -2.86
C MET A 161 2.03 3.11 -1.66
N PHE A 162 1.59 2.78 -0.44
CA PHE A 162 2.27 3.13 0.82
C PHE A 162 2.73 1.90 1.60
N TYR A 163 2.82 0.72 0.95
CA TYR A 163 3.28 -0.49 1.63
C TYR A 163 4.63 -0.28 2.31
N GLY A 164 4.75 -0.67 3.58
CA GLY A 164 6.02 -0.61 4.31
C GLY A 164 6.48 0.81 4.67
N CYS A 165 5.61 1.83 4.62
CA CYS A 165 5.90 3.15 5.17
C CYS A 165 5.80 3.10 6.71
N GLU A 166 6.74 2.38 7.33
CA GLU A 166 6.70 1.97 8.75
C GLU A 166 6.72 3.16 9.73
N SER A 167 7.31 4.30 9.33
CA SER A 167 7.46 5.48 10.18
C SER A 167 6.40 6.57 9.94
N LEU A 168 5.50 6.38 8.97
CA LEU A 168 4.49 7.36 8.62
C LEU A 168 3.39 7.41 9.70
N THR A 169 3.27 8.54 10.40
CA THR A 169 2.36 8.68 11.56
C THR A 169 0.98 9.20 11.20
N SER A 170 0.87 9.91 10.09
CA SER A 170 -0.38 10.45 9.54
C SER A 170 -0.28 10.61 8.05
N LEU A 171 -1.40 10.57 7.36
CA LEU A 171 -1.50 10.75 5.91
C LEU A 171 -2.85 11.42 5.58
N ASP A 172 -2.79 12.57 4.91
CA ASP A 172 -3.99 13.25 4.40
C ASP A 172 -4.29 12.78 2.98
N LEU A 173 -5.41 12.09 2.81
CA LEU A 173 -5.87 11.55 1.53
C LEU A 173 -7.15 12.25 1.04
N SER A 174 -7.49 13.41 1.59
CA SER A 174 -8.72 14.13 1.25
C SER A 174 -8.82 14.54 -0.24
N SER A 175 -7.68 14.65 -0.93
CA SER A 175 -7.60 14.91 -2.38
C SER A 175 -7.80 13.66 -3.26
N PHE A 176 -7.79 12.44 -2.65
CA PHE A 176 -7.83 11.21 -3.43
C PHE A 176 -9.23 10.89 -3.96
N ASP A 177 -9.35 10.79 -5.26
CA ASP A 177 -10.49 10.21 -5.96
C ASP A 177 -10.14 8.77 -6.39
N THR A 178 -10.75 7.79 -5.72
CA THR A 178 -10.52 6.36 -6.01
C THR A 178 -11.61 5.76 -6.91
N SER A 179 -12.47 6.58 -7.51
CA SER A 179 -13.62 6.12 -8.31
C SER A 179 -13.25 5.28 -9.55
N LYS A 180 -11.98 5.26 -9.95
CA LYS A 180 -11.46 4.43 -11.04
C LYS A 180 -10.61 3.27 -10.56
N ALA A 181 -10.25 3.25 -9.28
CA ALA A 181 -9.43 2.19 -8.72
C ALA A 181 -10.22 0.87 -8.65
N CYS A 182 -9.64 -0.20 -9.17
CA CYS A 182 -10.22 -1.54 -9.10
C CYS A 182 -9.46 -2.47 -8.13
N ASP A 183 -8.25 -2.07 -7.71
CA ASP A 183 -7.38 -2.83 -6.82
C ASP A 183 -6.77 -1.89 -5.77
N LEU A 184 -7.11 -2.12 -4.49
CA LEU A 184 -6.55 -1.40 -3.33
C LEU A 184 -5.70 -2.33 -2.46
N ARG A 185 -5.30 -3.50 -2.99
CA ARG A 185 -4.52 -4.49 -2.28
C ARG A 185 -3.27 -3.88 -1.66
N GLY A 186 -3.09 -4.16 -0.36
CA GLY A 186 -1.89 -3.76 0.37
C GLY A 186 -1.60 -2.26 0.42
N MET A 187 -2.56 -1.37 0.10
CA MET A 187 -2.28 0.07 -0.05
C MET A 187 -1.59 0.67 1.17
N PHE A 188 -1.95 0.24 2.37
CA PHE A 188 -1.34 0.70 3.64
C PHE A 188 -0.66 -0.43 4.41
N MET A 189 -0.39 -1.56 3.76
CA MET A 189 0.22 -2.71 4.41
C MET A 189 1.56 -2.32 5.06
N GLY A 190 1.72 -2.64 6.36
CA GLY A 190 2.96 -2.34 7.09
C GLY A 190 3.13 -0.88 7.51
N CYS A 191 2.12 -0.01 7.36
CA CYS A 191 2.15 1.36 7.90
C CYS A 191 1.96 1.31 9.43
N SER A 192 2.93 0.72 10.12
CA SER A 192 2.81 0.33 11.54
C SER A 192 2.73 1.50 12.51
N ALA A 193 3.19 2.70 12.13
CA ALA A 193 3.11 3.91 12.96
C ALA A 193 1.83 4.73 12.73
N LEU A 194 1.00 4.44 11.72
CA LEU A 194 -0.26 5.15 11.50
C LEU A 194 -1.21 4.93 12.68
N THR A 195 -1.64 6.03 13.30
CA THR A 195 -2.59 6.00 14.44
C THR A 195 -4.04 6.24 14.04
N THR A 196 -4.24 7.00 12.98
CA THR A 196 -5.54 7.34 12.40
C THR A 196 -5.41 7.43 10.88
N LEU A 197 -6.50 7.15 10.18
CA LEU A 197 -6.57 7.26 8.72
C LEU A 197 -8.01 7.66 8.33
N ASP A 198 -8.14 8.79 7.64
CA ASP A 198 -9.42 9.24 7.09
C ASP A 198 -9.56 8.75 5.65
N LEU A 199 -10.57 7.91 5.42
CA LEU A 199 -10.89 7.32 4.12
C LEU A 199 -12.26 7.80 3.59
N SER A 200 -12.80 8.88 4.14
CA SER A 200 -14.12 9.40 3.76
C SER A 200 -14.21 9.84 2.29
N SER A 201 -13.06 10.17 1.66
CA SER A 201 -12.96 10.49 0.23
C SER A 201 -12.99 9.26 -0.68
N PHE A 202 -12.79 8.04 -0.12
CA PHE A 202 -12.65 6.83 -0.94
C PHE A 202 -13.98 6.37 -1.50
N ASN A 203 -14.04 6.23 -2.81
CA ASN A 203 -15.11 5.54 -3.53
C ASN A 203 -14.61 4.15 -3.95
N THR A 204 -15.13 3.11 -3.31
CA THR A 204 -14.70 1.73 -3.54
C THR A 204 -15.66 0.94 -4.43
N SER A 205 -16.59 1.61 -5.13
CA SER A 205 -17.65 0.94 -5.91
C SER A 205 -17.15 0.11 -7.10
N GLU A 206 -15.90 0.34 -7.56
CA GLU A 206 -15.27 -0.45 -8.62
C GLU A 206 -14.20 -1.41 -8.10
N VAL A 207 -13.92 -1.41 -6.78
CA VAL A 207 -12.87 -2.23 -6.18
C VAL A 207 -13.30 -3.69 -6.11
N THR A 208 -12.43 -4.56 -6.63
CA THR A 208 -12.61 -6.02 -6.59
C THR A 208 -11.66 -6.71 -5.61
N ASN A 209 -10.52 -6.09 -5.31
CA ASN A 209 -9.53 -6.63 -4.38
C ASN A 209 -9.09 -5.56 -3.37
N ALA A 210 -9.27 -5.87 -2.09
CA ALA A 210 -8.79 -5.07 -0.95
C ALA A 210 -7.99 -5.93 0.05
N SER A 211 -7.42 -7.06 -0.43
CA SER A 211 -6.64 -7.96 0.43
C SER A 211 -5.43 -7.23 1.01
N CYS A 212 -5.13 -7.53 2.26
CA CYS A 212 -4.01 -6.94 3.01
C CYS A 212 -4.01 -5.40 3.09
N MET A 213 -5.13 -4.71 2.79
CA MET A 213 -5.14 -3.24 2.68
C MET A 213 -4.58 -2.54 3.92
N PHE A 214 -4.87 -3.05 5.11
CA PHE A 214 -4.39 -2.52 6.41
C PHE A 214 -3.53 -3.53 7.16
N PHE A 215 -3.00 -4.55 6.49
CA PHE A 215 -2.17 -5.57 7.12
C PHE A 215 -0.99 -4.92 7.88
N GLY A 216 -0.83 -5.23 9.16
CA GLY A 216 0.28 -4.71 9.97
C GLY A 216 0.17 -3.23 10.36
N CYS A 217 -0.98 -2.58 10.18
CA CYS A 217 -1.25 -1.24 10.73
C CYS A 217 -1.43 -1.32 12.25
N SER A 218 -0.37 -1.72 12.96
CA SER A 218 -0.43 -2.14 14.37
C SER A 218 -0.75 -1.02 15.36
N SER A 219 -0.54 0.25 14.99
CA SER A 219 -0.86 1.42 15.84
C SER A 219 -2.24 2.01 15.56
N LEU A 220 -2.96 1.53 14.55
CA LEU A 220 -4.27 2.04 14.18
C LEU A 220 -5.30 1.68 15.26
N THR A 221 -5.91 2.70 15.90
CA THR A 221 -6.83 2.49 17.02
C THR A 221 -8.29 2.47 16.62
N THR A 222 -8.63 3.19 15.57
CA THR A 222 -9.99 3.30 14.99
C THR A 222 -9.88 3.37 13.48
N LEU A 223 -10.89 2.86 12.78
CA LEU A 223 -10.99 2.93 11.32
C LEU A 223 -12.48 3.05 10.96
N ASP A 224 -12.82 4.14 10.25
CA ASP A 224 -14.16 4.34 9.70
C ASP A 224 -14.20 3.84 8.25
N LEU A 225 -15.01 2.81 8.00
CA LEU A 225 -15.23 2.21 6.69
C LEU A 225 -16.69 2.42 6.20
N SER A 226 -17.42 3.35 6.79
CA SER A 226 -18.82 3.59 6.44
C SER A 226 -19.03 4.07 5.00
N SER A 227 -17.98 4.65 4.38
CA SER A 227 -17.96 5.04 2.96
C SER A 227 -17.71 3.87 1.99
N PHE A 228 -17.25 2.70 2.50
CA PHE A 228 -16.88 1.58 1.64
C PHE A 228 -18.10 0.89 1.05
N ASN A 229 -18.13 0.81 -0.27
CA ASN A 229 -19.01 -0.08 -1.02
C ASN A 229 -18.24 -1.36 -1.37
N THR A 230 -18.59 -2.47 -0.74
CA THR A 230 -17.88 -3.75 -0.90
C THR A 230 -18.61 -4.72 -1.85
N SER A 231 -19.68 -4.28 -2.52
CA SER A 231 -20.54 -5.15 -3.33
C SER A 231 -19.86 -5.82 -4.53
N LYS A 232 -18.68 -5.34 -4.95
CA LYS A 232 -17.85 -5.95 -5.99
C LYS A 232 -16.58 -6.59 -5.46
N MET A 233 -16.30 -6.47 -4.15
CA MET A 233 -15.09 -7.06 -3.58
C MET A 233 -15.19 -8.58 -3.55
N MET A 234 -14.16 -9.23 -4.06
CA MET A 234 -14.02 -10.67 -4.11
C MET A 234 -12.98 -11.20 -3.11
N ASP A 235 -11.96 -10.41 -2.84
CA ASP A 235 -10.83 -10.77 -1.98
C ASP A 235 -10.62 -9.68 -0.92
N VAL A 236 -10.77 -10.05 0.34
CA VAL A 236 -10.49 -9.25 1.54
C VAL A 236 -9.57 -9.99 2.52
N GLY A 237 -8.87 -11.03 2.02
CA GLY A 237 -7.93 -11.82 2.79
C GLY A 237 -6.87 -10.94 3.47
N GLY A 238 -6.62 -11.18 4.76
CA GLY A 238 -5.66 -10.42 5.52
C GLY A 238 -5.94 -8.93 5.69
N MET A 239 -7.14 -8.43 5.34
CA MET A 239 -7.41 -6.98 5.27
C MET A 239 -7.04 -6.23 6.55
N PHE A 240 -7.28 -6.81 7.72
CA PHE A 240 -6.97 -6.23 9.03
C PHE A 240 -5.93 -7.03 9.82
N ASN A 241 -5.22 -7.95 9.18
CA ASN A 241 -4.23 -8.79 9.83
C ASN A 241 -3.18 -7.93 10.54
N GLY A 242 -2.94 -8.18 11.83
CA GLY A 242 -1.97 -7.44 12.63
C GLY A 242 -2.39 -6.02 13.05
N CYS A 243 -3.65 -5.62 12.87
CA CYS A 243 -4.19 -4.37 13.42
C CYS A 243 -4.38 -4.50 14.94
N SER A 244 -3.28 -4.71 15.66
CA SER A 244 -3.30 -5.14 17.07
C SER A 244 -3.82 -4.11 18.06
N SER A 245 -3.81 -2.82 17.69
CA SER A 245 -4.36 -1.72 18.52
C SER A 245 -5.82 -1.38 18.23
N LEU A 246 -6.42 -1.99 17.21
CA LEU A 246 -7.80 -1.71 16.82
C LEU A 246 -8.77 -2.25 17.90
N THR A 247 -9.52 -1.35 18.52
CA THR A 247 -10.41 -1.69 19.65
C THR A 247 -11.84 -1.97 19.23
N SER A 248 -12.28 -1.40 18.11
CA SER A 248 -13.60 -1.60 17.52
C SER A 248 -13.53 -1.46 16.00
N LEU A 249 -14.42 -2.15 15.31
CA LEU A 249 -14.54 -2.08 13.86
C LEU A 249 -16.01 -2.26 13.49
N ASP A 250 -16.56 -1.27 12.78
CA ASP A 250 -17.92 -1.34 12.24
C ASP A 250 -17.86 -1.85 10.79
N LEU A 251 -18.45 -3.01 10.56
CA LEU A 251 -18.56 -3.65 9.25
C LEU A 251 -20.02 -3.73 8.77
N SER A 252 -20.90 -2.94 9.33
CA SER A 252 -22.34 -2.95 8.98
C SER A 252 -22.61 -2.55 7.52
N SER A 253 -21.68 -1.80 6.89
CA SER A 253 -21.74 -1.42 5.47
C SER A 253 -21.25 -2.53 4.51
N PHE A 254 -20.63 -3.60 5.03
CA PHE A 254 -20.03 -4.63 4.20
C PHE A 254 -21.10 -5.53 3.56
N ASP A 255 -21.13 -5.53 2.24
CA ASP A 255 -21.82 -6.54 1.43
C ASP A 255 -20.80 -7.62 1.04
N THR A 256 -21.03 -8.85 1.50
CA THR A 256 -20.08 -9.96 1.34
C THR A 256 -20.54 -11.00 0.32
N LEU A 257 -21.62 -10.75 -0.41
CA LEU A 257 -22.23 -11.69 -1.37
C LEU A 257 -21.28 -12.15 -2.49
N MET A 258 -20.28 -11.33 -2.83
CA MET A 258 -19.33 -11.65 -3.91
C MET A 258 -17.95 -12.08 -3.39
N MET A 259 -17.77 -12.20 -2.06
CA MET A 259 -16.47 -12.52 -1.47
C MET A 259 -16.20 -14.02 -1.51
N TYR A 260 -15.02 -14.40 -2.00
CA TYR A 260 -14.50 -15.76 -2.02
C TYR A 260 -13.40 -15.98 -1.00
N GLU A 261 -12.59 -14.94 -0.72
CA GLU A 261 -11.39 -15.01 0.10
C GLU A 261 -11.55 -14.13 1.35
N MET A 262 -11.58 -14.76 2.53
CA MET A 262 -11.60 -14.12 3.86
C MET A 262 -10.50 -14.68 4.78
N PHE A 263 -9.49 -15.37 4.21
CA PHE A 263 -8.39 -15.94 4.99
C PHE A 263 -7.66 -14.84 5.78
N GLU A 264 -7.24 -15.15 6.99
CA GLU A 264 -6.42 -14.26 7.83
C GLU A 264 -7.00 -12.85 8.10
N MET A 265 -8.28 -12.59 7.78
CA MET A 265 -8.85 -11.23 7.75
C MET A 265 -8.62 -10.44 9.03
N PHE A 266 -8.65 -11.09 10.19
CA PHE A 266 -8.50 -10.48 11.52
C PHE A 266 -7.36 -11.08 12.35
N ILE A 267 -6.40 -11.80 11.74
CA ILE A 267 -5.27 -12.36 12.52
C ILE A 267 -4.65 -11.28 13.41
N GLY A 268 -4.47 -11.60 14.70
CA GLY A 268 -3.73 -10.73 15.61
C GLY A 268 -4.40 -9.37 15.90
N CYS A 269 -5.70 -9.19 15.61
CA CYS A 269 -6.48 -8.06 16.10
C CYS A 269 -6.70 -8.20 17.60
N SER A 270 -5.60 -8.17 18.37
CA SER A 270 -5.55 -8.59 19.77
C SER A 270 -6.28 -7.66 20.75
N SER A 271 -6.57 -6.41 20.35
CA SER A 271 -7.32 -5.45 21.16
C SER A 271 -8.82 -5.43 20.85
N LEU A 272 -9.25 -6.09 19.76
CA LEU A 272 -10.66 -6.13 19.37
C LEU A 272 -11.46 -6.97 20.36
N THR A 273 -12.53 -6.40 20.93
CA THR A 273 -13.33 -7.06 21.99
C THR A 273 -14.62 -7.66 21.48
N THR A 274 -15.22 -7.03 20.50
CA THR A 274 -16.49 -7.47 19.90
C THR A 274 -16.45 -7.26 18.39
N LEU A 275 -17.10 -8.14 17.65
CA LEU A 275 -17.24 -8.06 16.20
C LEU A 275 -18.67 -8.41 15.81
N ASP A 276 -19.31 -7.56 15.03
CA ASP A 276 -20.64 -7.80 14.49
C ASP A 276 -20.54 -8.19 13.02
N LEU A 277 -20.82 -9.45 12.74
CA LEU A 277 -20.82 -10.06 11.41
C LEU A 277 -22.23 -10.58 11.03
N SER A 278 -23.28 -10.01 11.66
CA SER A 278 -24.64 -10.45 11.45
C SER A 278 -25.16 -10.23 10.02
N ASN A 279 -24.52 -9.33 9.28
CA ASN A 279 -24.78 -9.04 7.85
C ASN A 279 -23.95 -9.89 6.88
N PHE A 280 -22.98 -10.69 7.38
CA PHE A 280 -22.09 -11.46 6.50
C PHE A 280 -22.83 -12.65 5.88
N ASP A 281 -22.82 -12.72 4.56
CA ASP A 281 -23.12 -13.92 3.79
C ASP A 281 -21.80 -14.58 3.38
N THR A 282 -21.61 -15.82 3.81
CA THR A 282 -20.39 -16.58 3.54
C THR A 282 -20.63 -17.74 2.57
N SER A 283 -21.74 -17.72 1.84
CA SER A 283 -22.14 -18.83 0.98
C SER A 283 -21.18 -19.10 -0.20
N LEU A 284 -20.41 -18.10 -0.61
CA LEU A 284 -19.40 -18.21 -1.67
C LEU A 284 -17.96 -18.27 -1.14
N VAL A 285 -17.77 -18.19 0.19
CA VAL A 285 -16.41 -18.13 0.75
C VAL A 285 -15.75 -19.49 0.76
N ASP A 286 -14.63 -19.61 0.05
CA ASP A 286 -13.86 -20.85 -0.09
C ASP A 286 -12.75 -20.98 0.95
N ASP A 287 -12.21 -19.84 1.47
CA ASP A 287 -11.11 -19.82 2.42
C ASP A 287 -11.35 -18.87 3.59
N MET A 288 -11.36 -19.46 4.80
CA MET A 288 -11.42 -18.78 6.12
C MET A 288 -10.23 -19.19 6.99
N TYR A 289 -9.12 -19.66 6.40
CA TYR A 289 -7.92 -20.04 7.11
C TYR A 289 -7.48 -18.94 8.07
N GLN A 290 -7.32 -19.27 9.36
CA GLN A 290 -6.86 -18.38 10.43
C GLN A 290 -7.64 -17.06 10.57
N MET A 291 -8.88 -16.95 10.09
CA MET A 291 -9.63 -15.69 10.00
C MET A 291 -9.61 -14.84 11.27
N PHE A 292 -9.71 -15.46 12.47
CA PHE A 292 -9.70 -14.77 13.77
C PHE A 292 -8.48 -15.18 14.63
N CYS A 293 -7.49 -15.85 14.07
CA CYS A 293 -6.36 -16.37 14.85
C CYS A 293 -5.68 -15.26 15.66
N GLY A 294 -5.46 -15.49 16.96
CA GLY A 294 -4.78 -14.54 17.83
C GLY A 294 -5.61 -13.33 18.28
N CYS A 295 -6.93 -13.31 18.04
CA CYS A 295 -7.83 -12.29 18.57
C CYS A 295 -8.08 -12.54 20.08
N ASN A 296 -7.04 -12.36 20.90
CA ASN A 296 -7.03 -12.79 22.31
C ASN A 296 -8.05 -12.07 23.20
N SER A 297 -8.39 -10.81 22.88
CA SER A 297 -9.37 -10.02 23.62
C SER A 297 -10.80 -10.17 23.12
N LEU A 298 -11.00 -10.87 21.99
CA LEU A 298 -12.30 -11.01 21.36
C LEU A 298 -13.20 -11.90 22.22
N THR A 299 -14.23 -11.30 22.82
CA THR A 299 -15.18 -12.00 23.69
C THR A 299 -16.42 -12.45 22.97
N THR A 300 -16.86 -11.70 21.96
CA THR A 300 -18.15 -11.92 21.30
C THR A 300 -18.05 -11.65 19.79
N ILE A 301 -18.52 -12.61 19.01
CA ILE A 301 -18.78 -12.46 17.58
C ILE A 301 -20.29 -12.59 17.40
N TYR A 302 -20.96 -11.50 16.98
CA TYR A 302 -22.37 -11.56 16.64
C TYR A 302 -22.54 -12.07 15.21
N CYS A 303 -23.26 -13.18 15.07
CA CYS A 303 -23.63 -13.75 13.77
C CYS A 303 -24.86 -14.63 13.95
N ASN A 304 -25.87 -14.44 13.07
CA ASN A 304 -27.13 -15.18 13.14
C ASN A 304 -27.15 -16.46 12.29
N SER A 305 -26.12 -16.69 11.47
CA SER A 305 -25.99 -17.82 10.58
C SER A 305 -24.90 -18.78 11.01
N THR A 306 -24.96 -20.01 10.54
CA THR A 306 -23.88 -21.00 10.63
C THR A 306 -23.02 -20.88 9.39
N TRP A 307 -21.72 -20.78 9.59
CA TRP A 307 -20.76 -20.74 8.49
C TRP A 307 -20.20 -22.14 8.23
N ASN A 308 -20.05 -22.48 6.96
CA ASN A 308 -19.45 -23.72 6.53
C ASN A 308 -18.34 -23.42 5.51
N CYS A 309 -17.12 -23.82 5.81
CA CYS A 309 -15.98 -23.65 4.94
C CYS A 309 -15.00 -24.80 5.16
N GLU A 310 -14.54 -25.44 4.08
CA GLU A 310 -13.59 -26.56 4.20
C GLU A 310 -12.19 -26.05 4.57
N MET A 311 -11.77 -24.90 4.01
CA MET A 311 -10.49 -24.28 4.32
C MET A 311 -10.64 -23.31 5.52
N SER A 312 -10.69 -23.86 6.74
CA SER A 312 -10.95 -23.09 7.97
C SER A 312 -9.99 -23.45 9.13
N TYR A 313 -8.85 -24.05 8.80
CA TYR A 313 -7.86 -24.45 9.81
C TYR A 313 -7.43 -23.27 10.67
N SER A 314 -7.40 -23.52 11.99
CA SER A 314 -6.98 -22.53 12.98
C SER A 314 -7.80 -21.23 12.97
N MET A 315 -9.01 -21.23 12.41
CA MET A 315 -9.88 -20.06 12.28
C MET A 315 -10.00 -19.27 13.59
N PHE A 316 -10.15 -19.98 14.72
CA PHE A 316 -10.29 -19.40 16.07
C PHE A 316 -9.07 -19.65 16.96
N ALA A 317 -7.93 -20.11 16.44
CA ALA A 317 -6.77 -20.41 17.26
C ALA A 317 -6.32 -19.18 18.06
N GLY A 318 -6.14 -19.35 19.39
CA GLY A 318 -5.75 -18.24 20.27
C GLY A 318 -6.85 -17.28 20.67
N CYS A 319 -8.11 -17.49 20.28
CA CYS A 319 -9.26 -16.66 20.69
C CYS A 319 -9.71 -16.99 22.14
N THR A 320 -8.79 -16.95 23.09
CA THR A 320 -8.95 -17.50 24.44
C THR A 320 -10.05 -16.84 25.28
N SER A 321 -10.47 -15.63 24.92
CA SER A 321 -11.53 -14.89 25.61
C SER A 321 -12.92 -15.13 25.01
N LEU A 322 -13.00 -15.86 23.88
CA LEU A 322 -14.24 -15.99 23.12
C LEU A 322 -15.32 -16.79 23.87
N ARG A 323 -16.54 -16.29 23.85
CA ARG A 323 -17.69 -16.86 24.57
C ARG A 323 -18.94 -16.70 23.70
N GLY A 324 -19.32 -17.76 23.02
CA GLY A 324 -20.58 -17.88 22.32
C GLY A 324 -21.58 -18.77 23.06
N ALA A 325 -22.26 -19.66 22.36
CA ALA A 325 -23.10 -20.68 22.98
C ALA A 325 -22.30 -21.64 23.87
N VAL A 326 -21.01 -21.81 23.58
CA VAL A 326 -20.05 -22.59 24.38
C VAL A 326 -18.79 -21.78 24.64
N PRO A 327 -18.05 -22.06 25.74
CA PRO A 327 -16.74 -21.46 25.99
C PRO A 327 -15.71 -21.95 24.95
N TYR A 328 -14.66 -21.15 24.76
CA TYR A 328 -13.53 -21.51 23.89
C TYR A 328 -12.85 -22.81 24.31
N ASP A 329 -12.53 -23.65 23.33
CA ASP A 329 -11.80 -24.91 23.46
C ASP A 329 -10.67 -24.92 22.41
N GLU A 330 -9.41 -24.93 22.86
CA GLU A 330 -8.23 -24.87 22.00
C GLU A 330 -8.10 -26.04 21.01
N SER A 331 -8.82 -27.16 21.26
CA SER A 331 -8.85 -28.31 20.38
C SER A 331 -9.87 -28.18 19.25
N LYS A 332 -10.70 -27.12 19.25
CA LYS A 332 -11.82 -26.90 18.32
C LYS A 332 -11.73 -25.50 17.72
N THR A 333 -10.93 -25.34 16.70
CA THR A 333 -10.58 -24.02 16.17
C THR A 333 -10.95 -23.79 14.70
N ASP A 334 -11.68 -24.72 14.10
CA ASP A 334 -12.16 -24.62 12.71
C ASP A 334 -13.61 -24.11 12.60
N ALA A 335 -14.15 -24.03 11.38
CA ALA A 335 -15.49 -23.54 11.11
C ALA A 335 -16.61 -24.39 11.75
N SER A 336 -16.35 -25.58 12.27
CA SER A 336 -17.35 -26.36 13.03
C SER A 336 -17.88 -25.59 14.25
N MET A 337 -17.08 -24.63 14.74
CA MET A 337 -17.44 -23.75 15.86
C MET A 337 -18.03 -22.39 15.39
N ALA A 338 -18.13 -22.16 14.09
CA ALA A 338 -18.66 -20.90 13.53
C ALA A 338 -20.19 -20.92 13.42
N ASN A 339 -20.86 -21.07 14.56
CA ASN A 339 -22.32 -21.10 14.63
C ASN A 339 -22.83 -20.56 15.98
N PRO A 340 -24.08 -20.02 16.02
CA PRO A 340 -24.64 -19.41 17.22
C PRO A 340 -25.35 -20.40 18.18
N GLU A 341 -25.52 -21.67 17.81
CA GLU A 341 -26.28 -22.64 18.61
C GLU A 341 -25.37 -23.50 19.50
N THR A 342 -24.24 -23.93 18.94
CA THR A 342 -23.34 -24.88 19.58
C THR A 342 -21.87 -24.47 19.47
N GLY A 343 -21.60 -23.27 18.94
CA GLY A 343 -20.27 -22.79 18.66
C GLY A 343 -19.93 -21.47 19.36
N TYR A 344 -19.05 -20.70 18.74
CA TYR A 344 -18.47 -19.48 19.32
C TYR A 344 -19.21 -18.20 18.93
N PHE A 345 -20.21 -18.27 18.05
CA PHE A 345 -21.02 -17.10 17.71
C PHE A 345 -22.12 -16.85 18.74
N SER A 346 -22.58 -15.62 18.79
CA SER A 346 -23.74 -15.17 19.58
C SER A 346 -24.79 -14.58 18.65
N ARG A 347 -26.06 -14.87 18.92
CA ARG A 347 -27.16 -14.20 18.21
C ARG A 347 -27.24 -12.73 18.62
N LYS A 348 -27.59 -11.88 17.64
CA LYS A 348 -27.86 -10.48 17.87
C LYS A 348 -29.36 -10.26 18.01
#